data_81048f6724ab9bc3d3bfea30b4a983b5
#
_entry.id   81048f6724ab9bc3d3bfea30b4a983b5
#
_cell.length_a   1.000
_cell.length_b   1.000
_cell.length_c   1.000
_cell.angle_alpha   90.00
_cell.angle_beta   90.00
_cell.angle_gamma   90.00
#
_symmetry.space_group_name_H-M   'P 1'
#
loop_
_entity.id
_entity.type
_entity.pdbx_description
1 polymer ?
#
loop_
_entity_poly.entity_id
_entity_poly.type
_entity_poly.pdbx_seq_one_letter_code
_entity_poly.pdbx_strand_id
1 'polypeptide(L)'
;MSNNLFKIKQRPLLGISWCSALVVLGLATGLSSSMAATGPGGAEEIAIWPGTAPGSQGAPAKQEVVERSKDPAVKDRAVFGVTRPTLEIWKPQNPNGTAVIVLPGGAYQRVVVDKEGMEMGERLTKDGITVFVLTYRLPVGGHAQPSDVSLQDAQRAIRLVRKNAQEWGLKPDHIGVMGFSAGGHAAASLGTGFDKKVYDAVDDADTLSAKPDFLALIYPVISMETGVTHPESRRNLLGAEPGESVINEYSADKHVRADMPPTFLLHADDDSSVATENSIRFYRALKAAKVSAELHIFRKGEHGFGLRFTKGLPVAVWPDLYVAWARNLQMIP
;
A
#
# COMPACT_ATOMS: atom_id res chain seq x y z
N MET A 1 -41.63 -77.13 47.34
CA MET A 1 -41.94 -78.27 46.50
C MET A 1 -41.13 -78.16 45.23
N SER A 2 -40.24 -79.13 45.08
CA SER A 2 -39.75 -79.81 43.85
C SER A 2 -39.06 -78.89 42.80
N ASN A 3 -37.73 -78.90 42.77
CA ASN A 3 -36.85 -79.73 41.91
C ASN A 3 -37.08 -79.60 40.41
N ASN A 4 -36.08 -79.10 39.65
CA ASN A 4 -35.13 -80.00 38.99
C ASN A 4 -33.96 -79.30 38.28
N LEU A 5 -32.81 -79.83 38.49
CA LEU A 5 -31.54 -79.63 37.80
C LEU A 5 -31.60 -80.01 36.32
N PHE A 6 -30.91 -79.29 35.47
CA PHE A 6 -30.23 -79.94 34.34
C PHE A 6 -28.89 -79.25 34.04
N LYS A 7 -27.82 -80.00 34.18
CA LYS A 7 -26.46 -79.73 33.75
C LYS A 7 -26.37 -79.85 32.24
N ILE A 8 -25.78 -78.91 31.55
CA ILE A 8 -25.25 -79.16 30.21
C ILE A 8 -23.86 -78.49 30.06
N LYS A 9 -22.99 -79.30 29.51
CA LYS A 9 -21.55 -79.29 29.31
C LYS A 9 -21.04 -77.95 28.65
N GLN A 10 -19.87 -77.52 29.15
CA GLN A 10 -18.97 -76.61 28.51
C GLN A 10 -18.36 -77.23 27.23
N ARG A 11 -18.26 -76.40 26.16
CA ARG A 11 -17.35 -76.58 25.04
C ARG A 11 -16.64 -75.26 24.79
N PRO A 12 -15.33 -75.21 24.48
CA PRO A 12 -14.56 -74.00 24.33
C PRO A 12 -14.80 -73.39 22.95
N LEU A 13 -15.08 -72.06 22.89
CA LEU A 13 -15.11 -71.27 21.67
C LEU A 13 -13.80 -70.56 21.49
N LEU A 14 -13.22 -70.76 20.33
CA LEU A 14 -12.02 -70.20 19.78
C LEU A 14 -12.07 -68.70 19.84
N GLY A 15 -10.95 -68.04 20.23
CA GLY A 15 -10.72 -66.68 20.23
C GLY A 15 -10.70 -66.07 18.79
N ILE A 16 -11.52 -65.07 18.57
CA ILE A 16 -11.40 -64.19 17.42
C ILE A 16 -10.80 -62.87 17.93
N SER A 17 -9.53 -62.65 17.59
CA SER A 17 -8.80 -61.46 17.84
C SER A 17 -9.33 -60.36 16.89
N TRP A 18 -9.98 -59.32 17.42
CA TRP A 18 -10.33 -58.14 16.68
C TRP A 18 -9.15 -57.17 16.75
N CYS A 19 -8.37 -57.09 15.66
CA CYS A 19 -7.45 -56.00 15.43
C CYS A 19 -8.26 -54.73 15.14
N SER A 20 -8.37 -53.84 16.13
CA SER A 20 -8.86 -52.49 15.93
C SER A 20 -7.81 -51.71 15.17
N ALA A 21 -8.00 -51.56 13.87
CA ALA A 21 -7.22 -50.59 13.08
C ALA A 21 -7.69 -49.17 13.42
N LEU A 22 -6.88 -48.45 14.20
CA LEU A 22 -7.01 -47.01 14.35
C LEU A 22 -6.63 -46.36 13.01
N VAL A 23 -7.63 -45.91 12.25
CA VAL A 23 -7.44 -45.00 11.13
C VAL A 23 -7.20 -43.61 11.73
N VAL A 24 -5.93 -43.21 11.84
CA VAL A 24 -5.55 -41.83 12.12
C VAL A 24 -5.79 -41.03 10.83
N LEU A 25 -6.93 -40.36 10.76
CA LEU A 25 -7.16 -39.34 9.73
C LEU A 25 -6.24 -38.16 10.03
N GLY A 26 -5.06 -38.14 9.42
CA GLY A 26 -4.18 -37.01 9.42
C GLY A 26 -4.84 -35.88 8.60
N LEU A 27 -5.41 -34.89 9.29
CA LEU A 27 -5.71 -33.57 8.67
C LEU A 27 -4.36 -32.95 8.28
N ALA A 28 -3.95 -33.20 7.03
CA ALA A 28 -2.91 -32.39 6.40
C ALA A 28 -3.50 -30.98 6.18
N THR A 29 -3.25 -30.09 7.13
CA THR A 29 -3.38 -28.64 6.89
C THR A 29 -2.32 -28.29 5.86
N GLY A 30 -2.73 -28.30 4.61
CA GLY A 30 -1.92 -27.78 3.50
C GLY A 30 -1.66 -26.30 3.73
N LEU A 31 -0.56 -25.98 4.37
CA LEU A 31 0.08 -24.67 4.26
C LEU A 31 0.47 -24.53 2.78
N SER A 32 -0.40 -23.93 2.00
CA SER A 32 -0.04 -23.42 0.68
C SER A 32 1.01 -22.35 0.90
N SER A 33 2.29 -22.74 0.87
CA SER A 33 3.40 -21.81 0.73
C SER A 33 3.19 -21.12 -0.61
N SER A 34 2.58 -19.93 -0.59
CA SER A 34 2.58 -19.03 -1.72
C SER A 34 4.06 -18.79 -2.03
N MET A 35 4.56 -19.35 -3.13
CA MET A 35 5.89 -19.01 -3.62
C MET A 35 5.90 -17.51 -3.85
N ALA A 36 6.72 -16.79 -3.07
CA ALA A 36 6.93 -15.38 -3.27
C ALA A 36 7.46 -15.19 -4.69
N ALA A 37 6.75 -14.39 -5.49
CA ALA A 37 7.21 -13.99 -6.81
C ALA A 37 8.33 -12.96 -6.63
N THR A 38 9.18 -12.82 -7.66
CA THR A 38 10.17 -11.73 -7.68
C THR A 38 9.55 -10.54 -8.39
N GLY A 39 9.51 -9.41 -7.72
CA GLY A 39 9.03 -8.15 -8.29
C GLY A 39 9.97 -7.59 -9.37
N PRO A 40 9.56 -6.52 -10.06
CA PRO A 40 10.36 -5.88 -11.10
C PRO A 40 11.77 -5.47 -10.64
N GLY A 41 11.96 -5.15 -9.34
CA GLY A 41 13.25 -4.82 -8.75
C GLY A 41 14.14 -6.02 -8.42
N GLY A 42 13.60 -7.23 -8.50
CA GLY A 42 14.27 -8.46 -8.10
C GLY A 42 14.15 -8.79 -6.61
N ALA A 43 13.40 -7.97 -5.85
CA ALA A 43 13.05 -8.22 -4.45
C ALA A 43 11.83 -9.17 -4.34
N GLU A 44 11.57 -9.66 -3.14
CA GLU A 44 10.40 -10.45 -2.82
C GLU A 44 9.12 -9.66 -3.11
N GLU A 45 8.17 -10.25 -3.81
CA GLU A 45 6.88 -9.64 -4.12
C GLU A 45 5.72 -10.48 -3.59
N ILE A 46 4.76 -9.86 -2.93
CA ILE A 46 3.55 -10.51 -2.44
C ILE A 46 2.30 -9.85 -3.01
N ALA A 47 1.29 -10.68 -3.33
CA ALA A 47 -0.04 -10.16 -3.69
C ALA A 47 -0.74 -9.63 -2.44
N ILE A 48 -1.43 -8.48 -2.54
CA ILE A 48 -2.15 -7.92 -1.40
C ILE A 48 -3.55 -8.52 -1.21
N TRP A 49 -4.11 -9.13 -2.23
CA TRP A 49 -5.41 -9.79 -2.19
C TRP A 49 -5.25 -11.32 -2.32
N PRO A 50 -6.03 -12.13 -1.58
CA PRO A 50 -5.92 -13.59 -1.64
C PRO A 50 -6.43 -14.19 -2.96
N GLY A 51 -7.04 -13.37 -3.81
CA GLY A 51 -7.58 -13.74 -5.12
C GLY A 51 -7.80 -12.51 -5.97
N THR A 52 -8.84 -12.50 -6.80
CA THR A 52 -9.24 -11.31 -7.56
C THR A 52 -9.62 -10.19 -6.61
N ALA A 53 -9.02 -9.01 -6.78
CA ALA A 53 -9.29 -7.85 -5.96
C ALA A 53 -10.78 -7.44 -6.04
N PRO A 54 -11.38 -6.93 -4.95
CA PRO A 54 -12.78 -6.50 -4.92
C PRO A 54 -13.10 -5.53 -6.07
N GLY A 55 -14.25 -5.75 -6.74
CA GLY A 55 -14.69 -4.91 -7.86
C GLY A 55 -13.89 -5.07 -9.17
N SER A 56 -12.98 -6.04 -9.26
CA SER A 56 -12.17 -6.29 -10.47
C SER A 56 -12.58 -7.57 -11.24
N GLN A 57 -13.68 -8.20 -10.86
CA GLN A 57 -14.20 -9.38 -11.56
C GLN A 57 -14.59 -9.00 -13.00
N GLY A 58 -13.92 -9.62 -13.99
CA GLY A 58 -14.15 -9.34 -15.40
C GLY A 58 -13.57 -8.01 -15.90
N ALA A 59 -12.77 -7.30 -15.13
CA ALA A 59 -12.07 -6.11 -15.58
C ALA A 59 -11.16 -6.45 -16.78
N PRO A 60 -11.26 -5.69 -17.91
CA PRO A 60 -10.57 -6.02 -19.16
C PRO A 60 -9.08 -5.66 -19.16
N ALA A 61 -8.60 -4.94 -18.14
CA ALA A 61 -7.21 -4.50 -18.06
C ALA A 61 -6.24 -5.68 -18.18
N LYS A 62 -5.13 -5.43 -18.87
CA LYS A 62 -3.99 -6.36 -18.94
C LYS A 62 -2.78 -5.66 -18.34
N GLN A 63 -2.18 -6.31 -17.35
CA GLN A 63 -1.00 -5.76 -16.71
C GLN A 63 0.21 -5.88 -17.64
N GLU A 64 0.91 -4.77 -17.80
CA GLU A 64 2.09 -4.66 -18.64
C GLU A 64 3.15 -3.83 -17.92
N VAL A 65 4.42 -4.27 -18.00
CA VAL A 65 5.57 -3.51 -17.52
C VAL A 65 6.29 -2.93 -18.72
N VAL A 66 6.38 -1.61 -18.80
CA VAL A 66 6.98 -0.89 -19.91
C VAL A 66 8.24 -0.17 -19.45
N GLU A 67 9.38 -0.44 -20.12
CA GLU A 67 10.60 0.37 -19.96
C GLU A 67 10.45 1.68 -20.75
N ARG A 68 10.63 2.81 -20.08
CA ARG A 68 10.49 4.15 -20.65
C ARG A 68 11.82 4.84 -20.93
N SER A 69 12.89 4.34 -20.31
CA SER A 69 14.24 4.86 -20.52
C SER A 69 14.76 4.46 -21.90
N LYS A 70 15.44 5.38 -22.57
CA LYS A 70 16.22 5.13 -23.78
C LYS A 70 17.67 4.75 -23.44
N ASP A 71 18.12 5.02 -22.21
CA ASP A 71 19.43 4.66 -21.72
C ASP A 71 19.36 3.28 -21.04
N PRO A 72 20.04 2.25 -21.55
CA PRO A 72 20.01 0.91 -20.99
C PRO A 72 20.64 0.83 -19.57
N ALA A 73 21.43 1.82 -19.19
CA ALA A 73 22.00 1.90 -17.84
C ALA A 73 21.02 2.44 -16.80
N VAL A 74 19.90 3.03 -17.23
CA VAL A 74 18.89 3.65 -16.36
C VAL A 74 17.57 2.93 -16.52
N LYS A 75 17.09 2.30 -15.46
CA LYS A 75 15.74 1.72 -15.44
C LYS A 75 14.71 2.80 -15.11
N ASP A 76 13.64 2.88 -15.91
CA ASP A 76 12.51 3.80 -15.69
C ASP A 76 11.20 3.09 -16.07
N ARG A 77 10.95 1.94 -15.43
CA ARG A 77 9.78 1.11 -15.74
C ARG A 77 8.52 1.69 -15.12
N ALA A 78 7.43 1.47 -15.82
CA ALA A 78 6.09 1.74 -15.31
C ALA A 78 5.18 0.53 -15.55
N VAL A 79 4.27 0.29 -14.61
CA VAL A 79 3.27 -0.77 -14.69
C VAL A 79 1.95 -0.15 -15.11
N PHE A 80 1.39 -0.65 -16.22
CA PHE A 80 0.07 -0.27 -16.74
C PHE A 80 -0.94 -1.37 -16.45
N GLY A 81 -2.23 -1.04 -16.46
CA GLY A 81 -3.33 -1.99 -16.40
C GLY A 81 -3.21 -2.98 -15.23
N VAL A 82 -2.84 -2.52 -14.05
CA VAL A 82 -2.63 -3.38 -12.87
C VAL A 82 -3.88 -4.19 -12.57
N THR A 83 -3.77 -5.52 -12.69
CA THR A 83 -4.84 -6.50 -12.38
C THR A 83 -4.56 -7.27 -11.10
N ARG A 84 -3.28 -7.37 -10.72
CA ARG A 84 -2.81 -8.03 -9.51
C ARG A 84 -1.98 -7.05 -8.68
N PRO A 85 -2.60 -6.32 -7.76
CA PRO A 85 -1.87 -5.43 -6.86
C PRO A 85 -0.89 -6.18 -5.97
N THR A 86 0.32 -5.64 -5.81
CA THR A 86 1.42 -6.29 -5.10
C THR A 86 2.20 -5.31 -4.23
N LEU A 87 2.87 -5.86 -3.22
CA LEU A 87 3.92 -5.20 -2.45
C LEU A 87 5.27 -5.84 -2.80
N GLU A 88 6.20 -5.06 -3.32
CA GLU A 88 7.60 -5.44 -3.44
C GLU A 88 8.35 -5.02 -2.19
N ILE A 89 9.07 -5.97 -1.53
CA ILE A 89 9.59 -5.82 -0.17
C ILE A 89 11.09 -5.56 -0.21
N TRP A 90 11.52 -4.42 0.29
CA TRP A 90 12.91 -4.01 0.44
C TRP A 90 13.30 -4.06 1.91
N LYS A 91 14.10 -5.06 2.28
CA LYS A 91 14.52 -5.30 3.66
C LYS A 91 15.87 -4.63 3.93
N PRO A 92 15.98 -3.83 5.02
CA PRO A 92 17.28 -3.27 5.43
C PRO A 92 18.20 -4.35 6.01
N GLN A 93 19.50 -4.14 5.92
CA GLN A 93 20.46 -5.02 6.57
C GLN A 93 20.33 -4.99 8.10
N ASN A 94 20.05 -3.82 8.67
CA ASN A 94 19.86 -3.59 10.10
C ASN A 94 18.48 -2.97 10.32
N PRO A 95 17.40 -3.77 10.46
CA PRO A 95 16.04 -3.25 10.59
C PRO A 95 15.84 -2.56 11.94
N ASN A 96 15.15 -1.40 11.91
CA ASN A 96 14.80 -0.63 13.09
C ASN A 96 13.36 -0.84 13.58
N GLY A 97 12.59 -1.68 12.88
CA GLY A 97 11.19 -1.98 13.15
C GLY A 97 10.19 -1.05 12.48
N THR A 98 10.65 -0.01 11.79
CA THR A 98 9.79 0.92 11.03
C THR A 98 9.54 0.40 9.63
N ALA A 99 8.34 0.60 9.14
CA ALA A 99 7.94 0.31 7.76
C ALA A 99 7.43 1.56 7.04
N VAL A 100 7.68 1.63 5.73
CA VAL A 100 7.10 2.65 4.84
C VAL A 100 6.51 1.97 3.61
N ILE A 101 5.22 2.18 3.37
CA ILE A 101 4.55 1.77 2.14
C ILE A 101 4.64 2.92 1.16
N VAL A 102 5.28 2.70 0.02
CA VAL A 102 5.49 3.71 -1.02
C VAL A 102 4.46 3.52 -2.13
N LEU A 103 3.74 4.60 -2.45
CA LEU A 103 2.78 4.69 -3.55
C LEU A 103 3.38 5.56 -4.65
N PRO A 104 3.97 4.98 -5.71
CA PRO A 104 4.53 5.76 -6.81
C PRO A 104 3.45 6.51 -7.59
N GLY A 105 3.83 7.59 -8.28
CA GLY A 105 2.95 8.34 -9.15
C GLY A 105 2.75 7.69 -10.53
N GLY A 106 2.19 8.47 -11.44
CA GLY A 106 1.94 8.07 -12.82
C GLY A 106 0.59 8.49 -13.35
N ALA A 107 0.04 9.59 -12.81
CA ALA A 107 -1.20 10.24 -13.25
C ALA A 107 -2.44 9.31 -13.23
N TYR A 108 -2.45 8.27 -12.39
CA TYR A 108 -3.48 7.22 -12.37
C TYR A 108 -3.62 6.43 -13.68
N GLN A 109 -2.68 6.61 -14.62
CA GLN A 109 -2.59 5.86 -15.86
C GLN A 109 -1.62 4.67 -15.74
N ARG A 110 -0.60 4.81 -14.91
CA ARG A 110 0.46 3.84 -14.66
C ARG A 110 1.02 3.99 -13.23
N VAL A 111 1.84 3.04 -12.82
CA VAL A 111 2.62 3.11 -11.57
C VAL A 111 4.10 3.16 -11.93
N VAL A 112 4.81 4.27 -11.61
CA VAL A 112 6.22 4.51 -11.95
C VAL A 112 7.12 3.84 -10.92
N VAL A 113 7.36 2.53 -11.08
CA VAL A 113 7.92 1.68 -10.01
C VAL A 113 9.40 1.91 -9.71
N ASP A 114 10.23 2.26 -10.70
CA ASP A 114 11.67 2.47 -10.45
C ASP A 114 11.93 3.79 -9.72
N LYS A 115 11.66 4.92 -10.38
CA LYS A 115 12.04 6.26 -9.92
C LYS A 115 11.40 6.67 -8.59
N GLU A 116 10.13 6.31 -8.38
CA GLU A 116 9.34 6.72 -7.22
C GLU A 116 9.02 5.55 -6.26
N GLY A 117 9.52 4.35 -6.57
CA GLY A 117 9.34 3.14 -5.78
C GLY A 117 10.67 2.53 -5.34
N MET A 118 11.35 1.83 -6.25
CA MET A 118 12.54 1.03 -5.93
C MET A 118 13.70 1.89 -5.45
N GLU A 119 13.92 3.07 -6.05
CA GLU A 119 14.95 4.00 -5.56
C GLU A 119 14.70 4.42 -4.11
N MET A 120 13.42 4.56 -3.71
CA MET A 120 13.08 4.80 -2.30
C MET A 120 13.38 3.59 -1.44
N GLY A 121 13.14 2.37 -1.94
CA GLY A 121 13.57 1.12 -1.29
C GLY A 121 15.07 1.14 -1.01
N GLU A 122 15.89 1.39 -2.04
CA GLU A 122 17.34 1.48 -1.93
C GLU A 122 17.80 2.59 -0.97
N ARG A 123 17.09 3.73 -0.95
CA ARG A 123 17.47 4.87 -0.10
C ARG A 123 17.11 4.65 1.36
N LEU A 124 15.88 4.28 1.66
CA LEU A 124 15.39 4.25 3.05
C LEU A 124 15.84 3.00 3.81
N THR A 125 16.16 1.90 3.12
CA THR A 125 16.76 0.72 3.77
C THR A 125 18.13 1.03 4.41
N LYS A 126 18.86 2.04 3.94
CA LYS A 126 20.11 2.52 4.56
C LYS A 126 19.89 3.13 5.95
N ASP A 127 18.69 3.62 6.21
CA ASP A 127 18.26 4.15 7.51
C ASP A 127 17.55 3.09 8.39
N GLY A 128 17.62 1.81 8.00
CA GLY A 128 17.02 0.69 8.75
C GLY A 128 15.52 0.53 8.56
N ILE A 129 14.92 1.23 7.61
CA ILE A 129 13.48 1.21 7.33
C ILE A 129 13.17 0.08 6.34
N THR A 130 12.19 -0.77 6.64
CA THR A 130 11.65 -1.72 5.66
C THR A 130 10.70 -0.98 4.71
N VAL A 131 10.92 -1.11 3.40
CA VAL A 131 10.10 -0.42 2.39
C VAL A 131 9.27 -1.42 1.60
N PHE A 132 8.01 -1.08 1.43
CA PHE A 132 7.03 -1.83 0.64
C PHE A 132 6.60 -0.97 -0.55
N VAL A 133 7.00 -1.32 -1.76
CA VAL A 133 6.56 -0.59 -2.96
C VAL A 133 5.24 -1.15 -3.44
N LEU A 134 4.18 -0.36 -3.39
CA LEU A 134 2.85 -0.77 -3.77
C LEU A 134 2.61 -0.54 -5.27
N THR A 135 2.41 -1.63 -6.01
CA THR A 135 1.82 -1.59 -7.35
C THR A 135 0.31 -1.71 -7.20
N TYR A 136 -0.40 -0.60 -7.28
CA TYR A 136 -1.84 -0.51 -6.99
C TYR A 136 -2.67 -0.43 -8.27
N ARG A 137 -3.95 -0.83 -8.19
CA ARG A 137 -4.90 -0.73 -9.30
C ARG A 137 -5.14 0.71 -9.71
N LEU A 138 -5.39 0.87 -11.00
CA LEU A 138 -5.60 2.16 -11.64
C LEU A 138 -7.08 2.30 -12.05
N PRO A 139 -7.68 3.49 -11.91
CA PRO A 139 -9.09 3.72 -12.25
C PRO A 139 -9.46 3.31 -13.67
N VAL A 140 -8.53 3.49 -14.61
CA VAL A 140 -8.72 3.16 -16.05
C VAL A 140 -8.77 1.66 -16.35
N GLY A 141 -8.69 0.79 -15.35
CA GLY A 141 -8.68 -0.68 -15.52
C GLY A 141 -10.04 -1.32 -15.79
N GLY A 142 -11.15 -0.57 -15.77
CA GLY A 142 -12.51 -1.11 -15.97
C GLY A 142 -13.10 -1.79 -14.74
N HIS A 143 -12.76 -1.29 -13.56
CA HIS A 143 -13.25 -1.76 -12.26
C HIS A 143 -14.66 -1.24 -11.94
N ALA A 144 -15.41 -1.92 -11.05
CA ALA A 144 -16.77 -1.54 -10.68
C ALA A 144 -16.86 -0.16 -9.98
N GLN A 145 -15.83 0.20 -9.19
CA GLN A 145 -15.72 1.48 -8.51
C GLN A 145 -14.36 2.09 -8.83
N PRO A 146 -14.16 2.60 -10.04
CA PRO A 146 -12.83 2.93 -10.55
C PRO A 146 -12.10 3.98 -9.71
N SER A 147 -12.79 5.00 -9.20
CA SER A 147 -12.18 6.06 -8.40
C SER A 147 -11.70 5.60 -7.02
N ASP A 148 -12.23 4.48 -6.51
CA ASP A 148 -11.89 3.98 -5.16
C ASP A 148 -10.80 2.87 -5.17
N VAL A 149 -10.49 2.25 -6.32
CA VAL A 149 -9.61 1.05 -6.34
C VAL A 149 -8.22 1.31 -5.77
N SER A 150 -7.65 2.49 -6.00
CA SER A 150 -6.34 2.84 -5.45
C SER A 150 -6.39 3.02 -3.93
N LEU A 151 -7.49 3.56 -3.38
CA LEU A 151 -7.73 3.66 -1.94
C LEU A 151 -7.98 2.28 -1.31
N GLN A 152 -8.74 1.41 -1.99
CA GLN A 152 -8.94 0.02 -1.56
C GLN A 152 -7.61 -0.70 -1.39
N ASP A 153 -6.73 -0.59 -2.39
CA ASP A 153 -5.42 -1.23 -2.38
C ASP A 153 -4.49 -0.63 -1.32
N ALA A 154 -4.52 0.69 -1.12
CA ALA A 154 -3.74 1.37 -0.09
C ALA A 154 -4.20 0.97 1.33
N GLN A 155 -5.52 0.92 1.60
CA GLN A 155 -6.06 0.41 2.86
C GLN A 155 -5.68 -1.05 3.10
N ARG A 156 -5.78 -1.88 2.06
CA ARG A 156 -5.43 -3.29 2.15
C ARG A 156 -3.94 -3.49 2.42
N ALA A 157 -3.09 -2.75 1.74
CA ALA A 157 -1.64 -2.82 1.90
C ALA A 157 -1.21 -2.55 3.34
N ILE A 158 -1.69 -1.48 3.96
CA ILE A 158 -1.31 -1.15 5.35
C ILE A 158 -1.86 -2.17 6.35
N ARG A 159 -3.08 -2.67 6.16
CA ARG A 159 -3.65 -3.75 6.98
C ARG A 159 -2.83 -5.03 6.89
N LEU A 160 -2.40 -5.39 5.68
CA LEU A 160 -1.58 -6.57 5.46
C LEU A 160 -0.19 -6.44 6.10
N VAL A 161 0.47 -5.28 5.95
CA VAL A 161 1.76 -5.01 6.62
C VAL A 161 1.58 -5.04 8.14
N ARG A 162 0.52 -4.46 8.67
CA ARG A 162 0.23 -4.46 10.11
C ARG A 162 -0.06 -5.86 10.65
N LYS A 163 -0.78 -6.69 9.89
CA LYS A 163 -1.05 -8.10 10.25
C LYS A 163 0.24 -8.92 10.38
N ASN A 164 1.16 -8.72 9.44
CA ASN A 164 2.41 -9.49 9.39
C ASN A 164 3.57 -8.80 10.13
N ALA A 165 3.32 -7.71 10.85
CA ALA A 165 4.37 -6.89 11.47
C ALA A 165 5.30 -7.71 12.36
N GLN A 166 4.76 -8.58 13.22
CA GLN A 166 5.56 -9.42 14.10
C GLN A 166 6.45 -10.40 13.32
N GLU A 167 5.91 -11.06 12.30
CA GLU A 167 6.66 -12.01 11.46
C GLU A 167 7.80 -11.32 10.70
N TRP A 168 7.57 -10.07 10.28
CA TRP A 168 8.55 -9.29 9.51
C TRP A 168 9.48 -8.44 10.36
N GLY A 169 9.41 -8.57 11.69
CA GLY A 169 10.25 -7.82 12.62
C GLY A 169 9.92 -6.32 12.67
N LEU A 170 8.67 -5.96 12.40
CA LEU A 170 8.17 -4.58 12.40
C LEU A 170 7.40 -4.27 13.68
N LYS A 171 7.30 -2.98 14.00
CA LYS A 171 6.42 -2.46 15.03
C LYS A 171 5.08 -2.10 14.38
N PRO A 172 3.93 -2.63 14.84
CA PRO A 172 2.64 -2.43 14.19
C PRO A 172 2.10 -0.99 14.27
N ASP A 173 2.71 -0.17 15.11
CA ASP A 173 2.44 1.26 15.33
C ASP A 173 3.52 2.19 14.74
N HIS A 174 4.40 1.66 13.88
CA HIS A 174 5.46 2.39 13.16
C HIS A 174 5.38 2.13 11.65
N ILE A 175 4.17 2.17 11.07
CA ILE A 175 3.92 1.91 9.65
C ILE A 175 3.48 3.21 8.98
N GLY A 176 4.38 3.84 8.24
CA GLY A 176 4.12 5.05 7.48
C GLY A 176 3.71 4.76 6.04
N VAL A 177 3.17 5.79 5.40
CA VAL A 177 2.87 5.78 3.96
C VAL A 177 3.53 6.98 3.29
N MET A 178 4.17 6.76 2.14
CA MET A 178 4.78 7.80 1.32
C MET A 178 4.19 7.75 -0.08
N GLY A 179 3.68 8.89 -0.58
CA GLY A 179 3.07 8.95 -1.92
C GLY A 179 3.66 10.05 -2.78
N PHE A 180 3.81 9.78 -4.07
CA PHE A 180 4.39 10.66 -5.07
C PHE A 180 3.33 11.08 -6.11
N SER A 181 3.20 12.36 -6.44
CA SER A 181 2.33 12.83 -7.52
C SER A 181 0.88 12.32 -7.39
N ALA A 182 0.35 11.55 -8.33
CA ALA A 182 -0.94 10.89 -8.22
C ALA A 182 -0.97 9.82 -7.10
N GLY A 183 0.15 9.13 -6.83
CA GLY A 183 0.32 8.27 -5.65
C GLY A 183 0.29 9.07 -4.35
N GLY A 184 0.71 10.34 -4.39
CA GLY A 184 0.53 11.31 -3.31
C GLY A 184 -0.95 11.59 -3.03
N HIS A 185 -1.78 11.68 -4.06
CA HIS A 185 -3.23 11.77 -3.90
C HIS A 185 -3.82 10.50 -3.27
N ALA A 186 -3.41 9.31 -3.73
CA ALA A 186 -3.87 8.05 -3.13
C ALA A 186 -3.46 7.94 -1.64
N ALA A 187 -2.24 8.37 -1.29
CA ALA A 187 -1.76 8.43 0.08
C ALA A 187 -2.51 9.47 0.94
N ALA A 188 -2.79 10.66 0.39
CA ALA A 188 -3.60 11.68 1.06
C ALA A 188 -5.05 11.20 1.28
N SER A 189 -5.64 10.52 0.27
CA SER A 189 -6.97 9.90 0.37
C SER A 189 -7.00 8.81 1.45
N LEU A 190 -5.94 8.01 1.58
CA LEU A 190 -5.80 7.07 2.68
C LEU A 190 -5.72 7.81 4.03
N GLY A 191 -4.92 8.86 4.14
CA GLY A 191 -4.77 9.64 5.37
C GLY A 191 -6.07 10.28 5.84
N THR A 192 -6.90 10.78 4.93
CA THR A 192 -8.20 11.42 5.23
C THR A 192 -9.36 10.43 5.36
N GLY A 193 -9.26 9.25 4.72
CA GLY A 193 -10.32 8.25 4.61
C GLY A 193 -9.89 6.84 5.03
N PHE A 194 -8.97 6.71 5.99
CA PHE A 194 -8.47 5.40 6.43
C PHE A 194 -9.55 4.47 7.00
N ASP A 195 -10.66 5.02 7.50
CA ASP A 195 -11.83 4.32 8.04
C ASP A 195 -13.03 4.27 7.07
N LYS A 196 -12.92 4.90 5.88
CA LYS A 196 -13.98 4.82 4.85
C LYS A 196 -14.10 3.36 4.40
N LYS A 197 -15.32 2.82 4.45
CA LYS A 197 -15.59 1.48 3.93
C LYS A 197 -15.67 1.53 2.41
N VAL A 198 -14.57 1.15 1.73
CA VAL A 198 -14.49 1.12 0.26
C VAL A 198 -14.49 -0.29 -0.31
N TYR A 199 -14.42 -1.33 0.53
CA TYR A 199 -14.58 -2.73 0.15
C TYR A 199 -15.08 -3.56 1.35
N ASP A 200 -15.60 -4.76 1.08
CA ASP A 200 -15.97 -5.72 2.11
C ASP A 200 -14.75 -6.54 2.54
N ALA A 201 -14.65 -6.85 3.84
CA ALA A 201 -13.56 -7.62 4.39
C ALA A 201 -13.40 -8.98 3.69
N VAL A 202 -12.18 -9.33 3.34
CA VAL A 202 -11.84 -10.59 2.65
C VAL A 202 -11.12 -11.59 3.54
N ASP A 203 -10.45 -11.12 4.59
CA ASP A 203 -9.79 -11.95 5.62
C ASP A 203 -9.55 -11.16 6.92
N ASP A 204 -8.87 -11.78 7.89
CA ASP A 204 -8.61 -11.21 9.21
C ASP A 204 -7.77 -9.93 9.19
N ALA A 205 -6.95 -9.67 8.16
CA ALA A 205 -6.21 -8.42 8.05
C ALA A 205 -7.16 -7.21 8.00
N ASP A 206 -8.35 -7.38 7.44
CA ASP A 206 -9.33 -6.31 7.28
C ASP A 206 -10.03 -5.91 8.58
N THR A 207 -9.80 -6.64 9.67
CA THR A 207 -10.22 -6.24 11.03
C THR A 207 -9.28 -5.19 11.63
N LEU A 208 -8.08 -5.01 11.05
CA LEU A 208 -7.08 -4.07 11.54
C LEU A 208 -7.30 -2.66 10.96
N SER A 209 -6.79 -1.66 11.68
CA SER A 209 -6.85 -0.27 11.23
C SER A 209 -6.03 -0.06 9.96
N ALA A 210 -6.60 0.64 8.97
CA ALA A 210 -5.88 1.13 7.80
C ALA A 210 -5.26 2.52 8.01
N LYS A 211 -5.28 3.07 9.22
CA LYS A 211 -4.68 4.36 9.55
C LYS A 211 -3.16 4.27 9.47
N PRO A 212 -2.46 5.09 8.67
CA PRO A 212 -1.01 5.24 8.75
C PRO A 212 -0.59 5.85 10.09
N ASP A 213 0.59 5.48 10.60
CA ASP A 213 1.12 6.09 11.81
C ASP A 213 1.81 7.43 11.49
N PHE A 214 2.28 7.61 10.27
CA PHE A 214 2.79 8.87 9.70
C PHE A 214 2.63 8.88 8.17
N LEU A 215 2.62 10.07 7.57
CA LEU A 215 2.35 10.27 6.14
C LEU A 215 3.39 11.19 5.51
N ALA A 216 3.88 10.85 4.33
CA ALA A 216 4.75 11.70 3.52
C ALA A 216 4.17 11.89 2.12
N LEU A 217 4.07 13.13 1.68
CA LEU A 217 3.46 13.51 0.40
C LEU A 217 4.47 14.32 -0.42
N ILE A 218 4.93 13.74 -1.51
CA ILE A 218 6.01 14.28 -2.34
C ILE A 218 5.42 14.79 -3.65
N TYR A 219 5.48 16.09 -3.88
CA TYR A 219 4.81 16.81 -4.99
C TYR A 219 3.41 16.27 -5.31
N PRO A 220 2.55 16.15 -4.27
CA PRO A 220 1.31 15.41 -4.40
C PRO A 220 0.27 16.17 -5.23
N VAL A 221 -0.54 15.43 -5.99
CA VAL A 221 -1.88 15.90 -6.35
C VAL A 221 -2.73 15.81 -5.07
N ILE A 222 -3.53 16.82 -4.79
CA ILE A 222 -4.40 16.88 -3.60
C ILE A 222 -5.83 17.29 -3.98
N SER A 223 -5.97 18.46 -4.60
CA SER A 223 -7.27 18.99 -5.02
C SER A 223 -7.65 18.50 -6.41
N MET A 224 -8.94 18.25 -6.62
CA MET A 224 -9.52 17.96 -7.93
C MET A 224 -10.13 19.20 -8.58
N GLU A 225 -10.02 20.38 -7.96
CA GLU A 225 -10.54 21.65 -8.48
C GLU A 225 -9.77 22.12 -9.72
N THR A 226 -10.49 22.65 -10.69
CA THR A 226 -9.90 23.26 -11.88
C THR A 226 -8.96 24.40 -11.49
N GLY A 227 -7.80 24.49 -12.12
CA GLY A 227 -6.76 25.49 -11.84
C GLY A 227 -5.79 25.12 -10.72
N VAL A 228 -6.07 24.06 -9.95
CA VAL A 228 -5.16 23.52 -8.91
C VAL A 228 -4.75 22.08 -9.23
N THR A 229 -5.71 21.27 -9.67
CA THR A 229 -5.50 19.85 -9.97
C THR A 229 -4.50 19.64 -11.10
N HIS A 230 -3.89 18.46 -11.11
CA HIS A 230 -3.25 17.92 -12.32
C HIS A 230 -4.33 17.39 -13.27
N PRO A 231 -4.53 17.98 -14.46
CA PRO A 231 -5.68 17.69 -15.32
C PRO A 231 -5.77 16.22 -15.76
N GLU A 232 -4.62 15.60 -16.05
CA GLU A 232 -4.57 14.18 -16.46
C GLU A 232 -4.93 13.24 -15.30
N SER A 233 -4.41 13.49 -14.09
CA SER A 233 -4.77 12.71 -12.90
C SER A 233 -6.25 12.80 -12.59
N ARG A 234 -6.84 14.01 -12.64
CA ARG A 234 -8.27 14.20 -12.44
C ARG A 234 -9.10 13.43 -13.48
N ARG A 235 -8.75 13.56 -14.76
CA ARG A 235 -9.47 12.87 -15.84
C ARG A 235 -9.40 11.35 -15.70
N ASN A 236 -8.24 10.80 -15.35
CA ASN A 236 -8.07 9.36 -15.17
C ASN A 236 -8.80 8.85 -13.92
N LEU A 237 -8.88 9.67 -12.86
CA LEU A 237 -9.56 9.29 -11.61
C LEU A 237 -11.08 9.44 -11.71
N LEU A 238 -11.57 10.57 -12.24
CA LEU A 238 -12.96 11.00 -12.15
C LEU A 238 -13.71 11.05 -13.49
N GLY A 239 -13.02 10.84 -14.61
CA GLY A 239 -13.57 11.04 -15.94
C GLY A 239 -13.37 12.46 -16.48
N ALA A 240 -13.90 12.71 -17.68
CA ALA A 240 -13.66 13.97 -18.40
C ALA A 240 -14.36 15.17 -17.75
N GLU A 241 -15.60 14.99 -17.31
CA GLU A 241 -16.47 16.06 -16.81
C GLU A 241 -17.11 15.65 -15.46
N PRO A 242 -16.33 15.55 -14.38
CA PRO A 242 -16.88 15.23 -13.07
C PRO A 242 -17.73 16.38 -12.53
N GLY A 243 -18.88 16.07 -11.92
CA GLY A 243 -19.70 17.05 -11.21
C GLY A 243 -19.00 17.61 -9.97
N GLU A 244 -19.44 18.77 -9.50
CA GLU A 244 -18.81 19.47 -8.36
C GLU A 244 -18.78 18.63 -7.09
N SER A 245 -19.83 17.84 -6.80
CA SER A 245 -19.87 16.95 -5.64
C SER A 245 -18.77 15.90 -5.68
N VAL A 246 -18.50 15.33 -6.86
CA VAL A 246 -17.43 14.34 -7.06
C VAL A 246 -16.06 15.00 -6.93
N ILE A 247 -15.87 16.19 -7.52
CA ILE A 247 -14.65 17.00 -7.35
C ILE A 247 -14.38 17.22 -5.86
N ASN A 248 -15.39 17.62 -5.11
CA ASN A 248 -15.27 17.87 -3.67
C ASN A 248 -14.96 16.58 -2.89
N GLU A 249 -15.64 15.47 -3.22
CA GLU A 249 -15.43 14.18 -2.57
C GLU A 249 -13.99 13.67 -2.71
N TYR A 250 -13.38 13.86 -3.87
CA TYR A 250 -12.02 13.39 -4.12
C TYR A 250 -10.93 14.47 -3.96
N SER A 251 -11.26 15.65 -3.44
CA SER A 251 -10.29 16.68 -3.05
C SER A 251 -9.86 16.48 -1.59
N ALA A 252 -8.70 15.86 -1.38
CA ALA A 252 -8.26 15.43 -0.05
C ALA A 252 -8.13 16.59 0.96
N ASP A 253 -7.83 17.81 0.51
CA ASP A 253 -7.77 19.03 1.35
C ASP A 253 -9.10 19.39 2.01
N LYS A 254 -10.23 18.91 1.46
CA LYS A 254 -11.58 19.13 2.02
C LYS A 254 -11.99 18.11 3.09
N HIS A 255 -11.19 17.04 3.27
CA HIS A 255 -11.50 15.92 4.16
C HIS A 255 -10.49 15.76 5.29
N VAL A 256 -9.65 16.77 5.52
CA VAL A 256 -8.71 16.77 6.62
C VAL A 256 -9.45 16.80 7.96
N ARG A 257 -9.08 15.89 8.86
CA ARG A 257 -9.70 15.69 10.17
C ARG A 257 -8.63 15.63 11.27
N ALA A 258 -9.01 15.93 12.51
CA ALA A 258 -8.07 16.11 13.63
C ALA A 258 -7.31 14.84 14.03
N ASP A 259 -7.81 13.65 13.67
CA ASP A 259 -7.20 12.36 13.96
C ASP A 259 -6.33 11.81 12.82
N MET A 260 -6.03 12.64 11.81
CA MET A 260 -5.06 12.29 10.76
C MET A 260 -3.66 12.07 11.34
N PRO A 261 -2.83 11.23 10.68
CA PRO A 261 -1.44 11.04 11.08
C PRO A 261 -0.61 12.33 10.90
N PRO A 262 0.49 12.50 11.64
CA PRO A 262 1.50 13.50 11.35
C PRO A 262 1.92 13.43 9.89
N THR A 263 2.07 14.58 9.23
CA THR A 263 2.26 14.62 7.77
C THR A 263 3.45 15.48 7.37
N PHE A 264 4.35 14.90 6.57
CA PHE A 264 5.44 15.58 5.86
C PHE A 264 5.01 15.92 4.44
N LEU A 265 5.27 17.14 3.97
CA LEU A 265 4.96 17.60 2.63
C LEU A 265 6.22 18.19 1.96
N LEU A 266 6.39 17.87 0.69
CA LEU A 266 7.50 18.35 -0.12
C LEU A 266 7.03 18.77 -1.51
N HIS A 267 7.46 19.93 -2.01
CA HIS A 267 7.16 20.39 -3.36
C HIS A 267 8.31 21.22 -3.93
N ALA A 268 8.34 21.39 -5.25
CA ALA A 268 9.15 22.38 -5.94
C ALA A 268 8.26 23.52 -6.45
N ASP A 269 8.70 24.78 -6.27
CA ASP A 269 7.94 25.96 -6.68
C ASP A 269 7.82 26.11 -8.21
N ASP A 270 8.80 25.54 -8.94
CA ASP A 270 8.81 25.49 -10.40
C ASP A 270 8.12 24.27 -11.01
N ASP A 271 7.34 23.52 -10.21
CA ASP A 271 6.56 22.38 -10.72
C ASP A 271 5.46 22.89 -11.68
N SER A 272 5.65 22.63 -12.97
CA SER A 272 4.74 23.05 -14.04
C SER A 272 3.59 22.05 -14.30
N SER A 273 3.63 20.87 -13.69
CA SER A 273 2.64 19.81 -13.88
C SER A 273 1.61 19.77 -12.76
N VAL A 274 2.08 19.82 -11.50
CA VAL A 274 1.24 19.83 -10.30
C VAL A 274 1.51 21.10 -9.52
N ALA A 275 0.56 22.01 -9.52
CA ALA A 275 0.73 23.30 -8.83
C ALA A 275 1.06 23.10 -7.35
N THR A 276 2.07 23.83 -6.85
CA THR A 276 2.51 23.86 -5.45
C THR A 276 1.36 24.14 -4.48
N GLU A 277 0.33 24.86 -4.96
CA GLU A 277 -0.91 25.13 -4.22
C GLU A 277 -1.58 23.85 -3.67
N ASN A 278 -1.41 22.69 -4.31
CA ASN A 278 -1.87 21.40 -3.75
C ASN A 278 -1.29 21.15 -2.34
N SER A 279 0.02 21.23 -2.20
CA SER A 279 0.70 21.06 -0.91
C SER A 279 0.36 22.18 0.08
N ILE A 280 0.27 23.41 -0.38
CA ILE A 280 -0.05 24.56 0.47
C ILE A 280 -1.47 24.44 1.05
N ARG A 281 -2.47 24.08 0.25
CA ARG A 281 -3.85 23.88 0.71
C ARG A 281 -3.95 22.76 1.73
N PHE A 282 -3.32 21.63 1.44
CA PHE A 282 -3.34 20.50 2.36
C PHE A 282 -2.66 20.83 3.69
N TYR A 283 -1.49 21.49 3.66
CA TYR A 283 -0.82 21.96 4.86
C TYR A 283 -1.70 22.91 5.68
N ARG A 284 -2.37 23.88 5.05
CA ARG A 284 -3.30 24.79 5.74
C ARG A 284 -4.45 24.05 6.39
N ALA A 285 -5.03 23.06 5.69
CA ALA A 285 -6.09 22.23 6.23
C ALA A 285 -5.63 21.41 7.44
N LEU A 286 -4.43 20.78 7.37
CA LEU A 286 -3.81 20.07 8.49
C LEU A 286 -3.61 21.01 9.70
N LYS A 287 -3.09 22.21 9.50
CA LYS A 287 -2.92 23.20 10.57
C LYS A 287 -4.24 23.65 11.19
N ALA A 288 -5.27 23.86 10.37
CA ALA A 288 -6.62 24.18 10.85
C ALA A 288 -7.22 23.05 11.71
N ALA A 289 -6.97 21.80 11.34
CA ALA A 289 -7.36 20.60 12.09
C ALA A 289 -6.45 20.28 13.29
N LYS A 290 -5.41 21.09 13.55
CA LYS A 290 -4.39 20.87 14.61
C LYS A 290 -3.59 19.56 14.45
N VAL A 291 -3.46 19.08 13.24
CA VAL A 291 -2.60 17.94 12.88
C VAL A 291 -1.15 18.43 12.79
N SER A 292 -0.21 17.66 13.32
CA SER A 292 1.23 17.92 13.15
C SER A 292 1.60 17.82 11.68
N ALA A 293 2.20 18.89 11.13
CA ALA A 293 2.56 18.93 9.72
C ALA A 293 3.84 19.74 9.50
N GLU A 294 4.69 19.28 8.59
CA GLU A 294 5.89 19.96 8.12
C GLU A 294 5.82 20.08 6.59
N LEU A 295 6.10 21.28 6.05
CA LEU A 295 6.06 21.56 4.61
C LEU A 295 7.37 22.19 4.15
N HIS A 296 8.00 21.59 3.14
CA HIS A 296 9.16 22.12 2.45
C HIS A 296 8.81 22.48 1.01
N ILE A 297 9.13 23.69 0.59
CA ILE A 297 9.01 24.14 -0.80
C ILE A 297 10.37 24.61 -1.28
N PHE A 298 10.92 23.93 -2.26
CA PHE A 298 12.19 24.28 -2.89
C PHE A 298 11.94 25.10 -4.16
N ARG A 299 12.74 26.13 -4.40
CA ARG A 299 12.60 26.98 -5.59
C ARG A 299 12.73 26.19 -6.91
N LYS A 300 13.54 25.13 -6.93
CA LYS A 300 13.87 24.33 -8.11
C LYS A 300 13.77 22.83 -7.81
N GLY A 301 13.20 22.10 -8.79
CA GLY A 301 13.03 20.66 -8.75
C GLY A 301 12.19 20.15 -9.91
N GLU A 302 11.29 20.96 -10.44
CA GLU A 302 10.26 20.58 -11.42
C GLU A 302 9.35 19.46 -10.89
N HIS A 303 8.57 18.80 -11.76
CA HIS A 303 7.71 17.69 -11.35
C HIS A 303 8.44 16.34 -11.45
N GLY A 304 8.17 15.45 -10.49
CA GLY A 304 8.63 14.08 -10.57
C GLY A 304 10.14 13.93 -10.41
N PHE A 305 10.78 14.79 -9.62
CA PHE A 305 12.24 14.76 -9.42
C PHE A 305 12.72 13.46 -8.74
N GLY A 306 11.89 12.80 -7.90
CA GLY A 306 12.26 11.60 -7.15
C GLY A 306 13.57 11.78 -6.38
N LEU A 307 14.53 10.86 -6.58
CA LEU A 307 15.89 11.00 -6.11
C LEU A 307 16.86 11.40 -7.24
N ARG A 308 16.68 10.80 -8.42
CA ARG A 308 17.65 10.87 -9.52
C ARG A 308 17.77 12.24 -10.18
N PHE A 309 16.70 13.05 -10.19
CA PHE A 309 16.69 14.36 -10.85
C PHE A 309 16.99 15.52 -9.89
N THR A 310 17.51 15.24 -8.70
CA THR A 310 17.82 16.24 -7.69
C THR A 310 19.30 16.65 -7.68
N LYS A 311 20.17 15.96 -8.43
CA LYS A 311 21.63 16.17 -8.39
C LYS A 311 22.00 17.62 -8.69
N GLY A 312 22.72 18.26 -7.76
CA GLY A 312 23.16 19.65 -7.86
C GLY A 312 22.08 20.69 -7.52
N LEU A 313 20.88 20.25 -7.15
CA LEU A 313 19.80 21.12 -6.70
C LEU A 313 19.66 21.12 -5.17
N PRO A 314 19.24 22.23 -4.53
CA PRO A 314 18.98 22.26 -3.09
C PRO A 314 18.00 21.19 -2.62
N VAL A 315 17.02 20.82 -3.44
CA VAL A 315 16.04 19.77 -3.13
C VAL A 315 16.67 18.38 -2.92
N ALA A 316 17.92 18.16 -3.30
CA ALA A 316 18.60 16.86 -3.12
C ALA A 316 18.69 16.40 -1.64
N VAL A 317 18.57 17.32 -0.70
CA VAL A 317 18.59 17.02 0.75
C VAL A 317 17.28 16.46 1.28
N TRP A 318 16.23 16.39 0.49
CA TRP A 318 14.89 16.07 0.95
C TRP A 318 14.74 14.70 1.65
N PRO A 319 15.45 13.63 1.24
CA PRO A 319 15.34 12.36 1.95
C PRO A 319 15.87 12.43 3.37
N ASP A 320 16.91 13.24 3.60
CA ASP A 320 17.49 13.44 4.92
C ASP A 320 16.54 14.32 5.81
N LEU A 321 15.86 15.30 5.22
CA LEU A 321 14.81 16.07 5.92
C LEU A 321 13.66 15.16 6.35
N TYR A 322 13.20 14.28 5.47
CA TYR A 322 12.17 13.29 5.80
C TYR A 322 12.61 12.37 6.95
N VAL A 323 13.82 11.82 6.89
CA VAL A 323 14.36 10.96 7.94
C VAL A 323 14.50 11.73 9.27
N ALA A 324 14.99 12.97 9.24
CA ALA A 324 15.08 13.81 10.42
C ALA A 324 13.70 14.11 11.03
N TRP A 325 12.70 14.41 10.20
CA TRP A 325 11.31 14.60 10.64
C TRP A 325 10.74 13.33 11.28
N ALA A 326 10.93 12.16 10.66
CA ALA A 326 10.45 10.89 11.18
C ALA A 326 11.13 10.51 12.52
N ARG A 327 12.41 10.88 12.71
CA ARG A 327 13.10 10.77 14.01
C ARG A 327 12.49 11.67 15.08
N ASN A 328 12.17 12.91 14.73
CA ASN A 328 11.50 13.83 15.68
C ASN A 328 10.13 13.32 16.13
N LEU A 329 9.47 12.52 15.31
CA LEU A 329 8.23 11.82 15.67
C LEU A 329 8.46 10.51 16.44
N GLN A 330 9.72 10.12 16.67
CA GLN A 330 10.10 8.83 17.26
C GLN A 330 9.63 7.60 16.44
N MET A 331 9.34 7.78 15.15
CA MET A 331 9.01 6.70 14.23
C MET A 331 10.27 5.96 13.74
N ILE A 332 11.41 6.62 13.77
CA ILE A 332 12.74 6.08 13.48
C ILE A 332 13.64 6.39 14.67
N PRO A 333 14.56 5.50 15.06
CA PRO A 333 15.53 5.73 16.15
C PRO A 333 16.48 6.89 15.87
#